data_0e8fbd18f0ae2bb8643826180d36f18e
#
_entry.id   0e8fbd18f0ae2bb8643826180d36f18e
#
_cell.length_a   1.000
_cell.length_b   1.000
_cell.length_c   1.000
_cell.angle_alpha   90.00
_cell.angle_beta   90.00
_cell.angle_gamma   90.00
#
_symmetry.space_group_name_H-M   'P 1'
#
loop_
_entity.id
_entity.type
_entity.pdbx_description
1 polymer ?
#
loop_
_entity_poly.entity_id
_entity_poly.type
_entity_poly.pdbx_seq_one_letter_code
_entity_poly.pdbx_strand_id
1 'polypeptide(L)'
;MIYISYQELLSDLASWDEDLPRDIDAVCSIPRSGNIPSSVLALSRNIQWTTVDGLVAGVFMGGQRNPKDKINRVLVVDDSLLSGKAIKASRKQLDGLDIEIVYGAVYVKPGNEYMVDYSYKPMATPRIFEWNVFHGYWANRACLDIDGVLCRDPVGWENDDGPKYEVFLKTATPRFIPSVKVAALVTNRLERYRPQTERWLRQYNVDYGKLIMHPARSKEERIRAGNHAVRKAEIYKDPAYELFIESSERQAKTISKMARKPVLCTDTNELYGG
;
A
#
# COMPACT_ATOMS: atom_id res chain seq x y z
N MET A 1 13.34 -5.02 5.52
CA MET A 1 11.99 -4.94 4.88
C MET A 1 12.15 -4.26 3.54
N ILE A 2 11.49 -4.76 2.48
CA ILE A 2 11.58 -4.17 1.13
C ILE A 2 10.28 -3.39 0.89
N TYR A 3 10.39 -2.18 0.37
CA TYR A 3 9.25 -1.34 -0.02
C TYR A 3 9.35 -0.99 -1.50
N ILE A 4 8.25 -1.10 -2.21
CA ILE A 4 8.13 -0.73 -3.63
C ILE A 4 7.11 0.39 -3.77
N SER A 5 7.56 1.51 -4.29
CA SER A 5 6.70 2.64 -4.65
C SER A 5 6.05 2.46 -6.03
N TYR A 6 5.01 3.26 -6.32
CA TYR A 6 4.46 3.35 -7.68
C TYR A 6 5.53 3.79 -8.69
N GLN A 7 6.42 4.69 -8.31
CA GLN A 7 7.50 5.15 -9.19
C GLN A 7 8.45 4.01 -9.54
N GLU A 8 8.83 3.18 -8.57
CA GLU A 8 9.68 2.01 -8.80
C GLU A 8 8.96 0.98 -9.67
N LEU A 9 7.66 0.71 -9.40
CA LEU A 9 6.85 -0.19 -10.24
C LEU A 9 6.83 0.27 -11.71
N LEU A 10 6.62 1.55 -11.97
CA LEU A 10 6.58 2.08 -13.34
C LEU A 10 7.93 1.92 -14.05
N SER A 11 9.05 2.16 -13.34
CA SER A 11 10.38 1.93 -13.86
C SER A 11 10.65 0.45 -14.14
N ASP A 12 10.27 -0.42 -13.19
CA ASP A 12 10.41 -1.86 -13.32
C ASP A 12 9.57 -2.41 -14.49
N LEU A 13 8.35 -1.87 -14.70
CA LEU A 13 7.51 -2.26 -15.83
C LEU A 13 8.09 -1.84 -17.17
N ALA A 14 8.68 -0.65 -17.27
CA ALA A 14 9.32 -0.21 -18.51
C ALA A 14 10.48 -1.13 -18.90
N SER A 15 11.28 -1.57 -17.92
CA SER A 15 12.36 -2.53 -18.14
C SER A 15 11.82 -3.93 -18.46
N TRP A 16 10.82 -4.39 -17.74
CA TRP A 16 10.23 -5.71 -17.97
C TRP A 16 9.55 -5.82 -19.33
N ASP A 17 8.96 -4.73 -19.83
CA ASP A 17 8.32 -4.70 -21.15
C ASP A 17 9.27 -5.13 -22.29
N GLU A 18 10.57 -4.88 -22.13
CA GLU A 18 11.59 -5.28 -23.11
C GLU A 18 11.74 -6.80 -23.22
N ASP A 19 11.54 -7.52 -22.12
CA ASP A 19 11.68 -8.98 -22.03
C ASP A 19 10.38 -9.73 -22.41
N LEU A 20 9.26 -9.03 -22.51
CA LEU A 20 7.96 -9.64 -22.80
C LEU A 20 7.76 -9.85 -24.32
N PRO A 21 7.06 -10.94 -24.73
CA PRO A 21 6.78 -11.20 -26.15
C PRO A 21 6.06 -10.03 -26.82
N ARG A 22 6.39 -9.78 -28.09
CA ARG A 22 5.79 -8.69 -28.86
C ARG A 22 4.48 -9.07 -29.56
N ASP A 23 4.16 -10.33 -29.61
CA ASP A 23 2.97 -10.92 -30.24
C ASP A 23 1.78 -11.09 -29.31
N ILE A 24 1.80 -10.39 -28.14
CA ILE A 24 0.67 -10.30 -27.22
C ILE A 24 -0.40 -9.40 -27.82
N ASP A 25 -1.64 -9.91 -27.92
CA ASP A 25 -2.80 -9.18 -28.45
C ASP A 25 -3.54 -8.39 -27.36
N ALA A 26 -3.56 -8.89 -26.13
CA ALA A 26 -4.19 -8.24 -24.99
C ALA A 26 -3.49 -8.57 -23.68
N VAL A 27 -3.62 -7.68 -22.70
CA VAL A 27 -3.17 -7.91 -21.32
C VAL A 27 -4.38 -8.16 -20.43
N CYS A 28 -4.32 -9.24 -19.65
CA CYS A 28 -5.36 -9.61 -18.69
C CYS A 28 -4.82 -9.44 -17.26
N SER A 29 -5.56 -8.76 -16.41
CA SER A 29 -5.16 -8.57 -15.02
C SER A 29 -5.72 -9.64 -14.10
N ILE A 30 -4.93 -10.03 -13.10
CA ILE A 30 -5.44 -10.72 -11.92
C ILE A 30 -5.83 -9.64 -10.91
N PRO A 31 -7.12 -9.39 -10.70
CA PRO A 31 -7.57 -8.39 -9.74
C PRO A 31 -7.13 -8.77 -8.31
N ARG A 32 -6.91 -7.80 -7.49
CA ARG A 32 -7.08 -6.35 -7.57
C ARG A 32 -5.77 -5.66 -8.01
N SER A 33 -4.64 -6.01 -7.39
CA SER A 33 -3.36 -5.33 -7.57
C SER A 33 -2.74 -5.52 -8.95
N GLY A 34 -2.96 -6.67 -9.57
CA GLY A 34 -2.55 -6.92 -10.96
C GLY A 34 -3.16 -5.97 -12.00
N ASN A 35 -4.25 -5.23 -11.64
CA ASN A 35 -4.80 -4.21 -12.53
C ASN A 35 -3.78 -3.09 -12.84
N ILE A 36 -2.90 -2.75 -11.89
CA ILE A 36 -1.93 -1.67 -12.06
C ILE A 36 -0.91 -2.02 -13.16
N PRO A 37 -0.10 -3.09 -13.02
CA PRO A 37 0.88 -3.45 -14.03
C PRO A 37 0.23 -3.79 -15.37
N SER A 38 -0.91 -4.47 -15.36
CA SER A 38 -1.61 -4.86 -16.60
C SER A 38 -2.07 -3.67 -17.41
N SER A 39 -2.69 -2.66 -16.78
CA SER A 39 -3.15 -1.47 -17.48
C SER A 39 -1.99 -0.62 -18.00
N VAL A 40 -0.90 -0.51 -17.24
CA VAL A 40 0.31 0.20 -17.70
C VAL A 40 0.90 -0.48 -18.95
N LEU A 41 1.09 -1.80 -18.93
CA LEU A 41 1.60 -2.55 -20.07
C LEU A 41 0.68 -2.45 -21.30
N ALA A 42 -0.64 -2.56 -21.10
CA ALA A 42 -1.60 -2.44 -22.19
C ALA A 42 -1.57 -1.04 -22.82
N LEU A 43 -1.47 0.00 -22.01
CA LEU A 43 -1.38 1.40 -22.47
C LEU A 43 -0.07 1.68 -23.20
N SER A 44 1.07 1.24 -22.67
CA SER A 44 2.38 1.45 -23.29
C SER A 44 2.48 0.77 -24.67
N ARG A 45 1.86 -0.39 -24.82
CA ARG A 45 1.81 -1.16 -26.07
C ARG A 45 0.65 -0.80 -26.99
N ASN A 46 -0.30 0.04 -26.52
CA ASN A 46 -1.55 0.38 -27.23
C ASN A 46 -2.35 -0.87 -27.67
N ILE A 47 -2.45 -1.87 -26.78
CA ILE A 47 -3.22 -3.10 -26.96
C ILE A 47 -4.40 -3.14 -25.99
N GLN A 48 -5.31 -4.11 -26.20
CA GLN A 48 -6.50 -4.25 -25.36
C GLN A 48 -6.15 -4.73 -23.95
N TRP A 49 -6.98 -4.34 -22.98
CA TRP A 49 -6.90 -4.76 -21.60
C TRP A 49 -8.20 -5.40 -21.12
N THR A 50 -8.09 -6.40 -20.25
CA THR A 50 -9.23 -7.05 -19.62
C THR A 50 -8.85 -7.54 -18.21
N THR A 51 -9.85 -8.07 -17.49
CA THR A 51 -9.66 -8.84 -16.25
C THR A 51 -9.88 -10.31 -16.50
N VAL A 52 -9.56 -11.19 -15.54
CA VAL A 52 -9.83 -12.63 -15.67
C VAL A 52 -11.32 -12.89 -15.96
N ASP A 53 -12.23 -12.24 -15.22
CA ASP A 53 -13.68 -12.37 -15.46
C ASP A 53 -14.07 -11.79 -16.83
N GLY A 54 -13.47 -10.67 -17.21
CA GLY A 54 -13.71 -10.06 -18.52
C GLY A 54 -13.25 -10.95 -19.67
N LEU A 55 -12.10 -11.62 -19.52
CA LEU A 55 -11.59 -12.55 -20.53
C LEU A 55 -12.55 -13.74 -20.75
N VAL A 56 -13.06 -14.31 -19.65
CA VAL A 56 -14.09 -15.37 -19.72
C VAL A 56 -15.37 -14.89 -20.44
N ALA A 57 -15.75 -13.64 -20.19
CA ALA A 57 -16.94 -13.03 -20.79
C ALA A 57 -16.70 -12.49 -22.23
N GLY A 58 -15.47 -12.56 -22.74
CA GLY A 58 -15.11 -11.96 -24.03
C GLY A 58 -15.14 -10.43 -24.04
N VAL A 59 -15.01 -9.77 -22.87
CA VAL A 59 -15.08 -8.32 -22.71
C VAL A 59 -13.68 -7.73 -22.62
N PHE A 60 -13.36 -6.82 -23.52
CA PHE A 60 -12.08 -6.10 -23.55
C PHE A 60 -12.32 -4.59 -23.49
N MET A 61 -11.37 -3.87 -22.91
CA MET A 61 -11.42 -2.43 -22.71
C MET A 61 -10.20 -1.75 -23.33
N GLY A 62 -10.40 -0.52 -23.76
CA GLY A 62 -9.34 0.32 -24.34
C GLY A 62 -8.83 -0.20 -25.65
N GLY A 63 -7.71 0.37 -26.08
CA GLY A 63 -6.94 -0.21 -27.11
C GLY A 63 -6.77 0.52 -28.38
N GLN A 64 -6.42 -0.23 -29.34
CA GLN A 64 -5.99 0.20 -30.65
C GLN A 64 -7.07 1.00 -31.40
N ARG A 65 -6.63 1.94 -32.25
CA ARG A 65 -7.52 2.56 -33.25
C ARG A 65 -8.21 1.52 -34.13
N ASN A 66 -7.56 0.36 -34.38
CA ASN A 66 -8.12 -0.79 -35.04
C ASN A 66 -7.89 -2.02 -34.14
N PRO A 67 -8.84 -2.34 -33.25
CA PRO A 67 -8.77 -3.55 -32.44
C PRO A 67 -8.69 -4.76 -33.37
N LYS A 68 -7.88 -5.76 -32.99
CA LYS A 68 -7.83 -7.01 -33.75
C LYS A 68 -9.19 -7.72 -33.68
N ASP A 69 -9.69 -8.20 -34.80
CA ASP A 69 -10.95 -8.95 -34.87
C ASP A 69 -10.87 -10.25 -34.06
N LYS A 70 -9.67 -10.79 -33.85
CA LYS A 70 -9.43 -11.99 -33.07
C LYS A 70 -8.25 -11.81 -32.12
N ILE A 71 -8.48 -12.12 -30.87
CA ILE A 71 -7.44 -12.23 -29.84
C ILE A 71 -6.92 -13.65 -29.84
N ASN A 72 -5.63 -13.84 -30.12
CA ASN A 72 -5.00 -15.16 -30.21
C ASN A 72 -4.11 -15.44 -29.00
N ARG A 73 -3.44 -14.38 -28.44
CA ARG A 73 -2.49 -14.55 -27.36
C ARG A 73 -2.67 -13.47 -26.30
N VAL A 74 -2.85 -13.90 -25.04
CA VAL A 74 -3.13 -13.01 -23.89
C VAL A 74 -2.06 -13.19 -22.81
N LEU A 75 -1.50 -12.08 -22.32
CA LEU A 75 -0.63 -12.07 -21.16
C LEU A 75 -1.46 -11.80 -19.89
N VAL A 76 -1.54 -12.79 -19.01
CA VAL A 76 -2.19 -12.66 -17.70
C VAL A 76 -1.16 -12.19 -16.67
N VAL A 77 -1.40 -11.04 -16.03
CA VAL A 77 -0.41 -10.36 -15.16
C VAL A 77 -0.93 -10.22 -13.73
N ASP A 78 -0.06 -10.56 -12.77
CA ASP A 78 -0.19 -10.19 -11.37
C ASP A 78 0.93 -9.21 -10.96
N ASP A 79 0.68 -8.35 -9.96
CA ASP A 79 1.72 -7.46 -9.42
C ASP A 79 2.80 -8.26 -8.69
N SER A 80 2.37 -9.28 -7.95
CA SER A 80 3.31 -10.04 -7.12
C SER A 80 2.89 -11.48 -6.88
N LEU A 81 3.86 -12.39 -6.98
CA LEU A 81 3.68 -13.82 -6.74
C LEU A 81 4.38 -14.20 -5.43
N LEU A 82 3.58 -14.55 -4.41
CA LEU A 82 4.08 -15.07 -3.14
C LEU A 82 3.84 -16.59 -3.01
N SER A 83 2.58 -17.02 -3.06
CA SER A 83 2.18 -18.43 -2.91
C SER A 83 1.65 -19.05 -4.20
N GLY A 84 1.45 -18.25 -5.24
CA GLY A 84 0.86 -18.67 -6.50
C GLY A 84 -0.63 -18.99 -6.45
N LYS A 85 -1.33 -18.71 -5.34
CA LYS A 85 -2.78 -19.01 -5.24
C LYS A 85 -3.60 -18.29 -6.30
N ALA A 86 -3.33 -17.01 -6.55
CA ALA A 86 -4.04 -16.20 -7.54
C ALA A 86 -3.79 -16.72 -8.98
N ILE A 87 -2.54 -17.00 -9.31
CA ILE A 87 -2.16 -17.60 -10.62
C ILE A 87 -2.87 -18.95 -10.84
N LYS A 88 -2.86 -19.83 -9.82
CA LYS A 88 -3.53 -21.12 -9.90
C LYS A 88 -5.05 -20.99 -10.08
N ALA A 89 -5.67 -20.05 -9.38
CA ALA A 89 -7.10 -19.77 -9.51
C ALA A 89 -7.44 -19.23 -10.92
N SER A 90 -6.64 -18.29 -11.45
CA SER A 90 -6.87 -17.77 -12.79
C SER A 90 -6.64 -18.83 -13.88
N ARG A 91 -5.63 -19.69 -13.74
CA ARG A 91 -5.44 -20.85 -14.67
C ARG A 91 -6.68 -21.73 -14.73
N LYS A 92 -7.26 -22.07 -13.56
CA LYS A 92 -8.48 -22.87 -13.49
C LYS A 92 -9.70 -22.17 -14.13
N GLN A 93 -9.81 -20.85 -13.96
CA GLN A 93 -10.94 -20.08 -14.47
C GLN A 93 -10.85 -19.88 -16.00
N LEU A 94 -9.66 -19.81 -16.53
CA LEU A 94 -9.40 -19.60 -17.95
C LEU A 94 -9.18 -20.91 -18.73
N ASP A 95 -9.29 -22.05 -18.05
CA ASP A 95 -9.16 -23.37 -18.67
C ASP A 95 -10.26 -23.59 -19.72
N GLY A 96 -9.88 -24.14 -20.89
CA GLY A 96 -10.78 -24.42 -21.99
C GLY A 96 -11.09 -23.23 -22.92
N LEU A 97 -10.50 -22.05 -22.72
CA LEU A 97 -10.59 -20.97 -23.71
C LEU A 97 -9.71 -21.30 -24.93
N ASP A 98 -10.23 -21.06 -26.13
CA ASP A 98 -9.51 -21.22 -27.42
C ASP A 98 -8.60 -19.99 -27.68
N ILE A 99 -7.69 -19.72 -26.75
CA ILE A 99 -6.75 -18.60 -26.75
C ILE A 99 -5.44 -19.08 -26.12
N GLU A 100 -4.31 -18.69 -26.67
CA GLU A 100 -3.01 -18.93 -26.03
C GLU A 100 -2.87 -17.99 -24.82
N ILE A 101 -2.67 -18.55 -23.63
CA ILE A 101 -2.55 -17.80 -22.38
C ILE A 101 -1.16 -18.00 -21.79
N VAL A 102 -0.43 -16.89 -21.64
CA VAL A 102 0.86 -16.85 -20.94
C VAL A 102 0.72 -16.02 -19.65
N TYR A 103 1.47 -16.38 -18.62
CA TYR A 103 1.36 -15.78 -17.30
C TYR A 103 2.62 -15.02 -16.94
N GLY A 104 2.43 -13.83 -16.36
CA GLY A 104 3.50 -13.00 -15.88
C GLY A 104 3.27 -12.48 -14.46
N ALA A 105 4.36 -12.22 -13.74
CA ALA A 105 4.33 -11.53 -12.45
C ALA A 105 5.53 -10.58 -12.33
N VAL A 106 5.29 -9.35 -11.87
CA VAL A 106 6.35 -8.35 -11.75
C VAL A 106 7.33 -8.74 -10.63
N TYR A 107 6.82 -8.97 -9.43
CA TYR A 107 7.64 -9.31 -8.27
C TYR A 107 7.39 -10.73 -7.78
N VAL A 108 8.40 -11.58 -7.86
CA VAL A 108 8.25 -13.01 -7.56
C VAL A 108 9.08 -13.39 -6.33
N LYS A 109 8.47 -14.15 -5.39
CA LYS A 109 9.24 -14.73 -4.29
C LYS A 109 10.31 -15.67 -4.86
N PRO A 110 11.59 -15.53 -4.47
CA PRO A 110 12.65 -16.42 -4.92
C PRO A 110 12.28 -17.90 -4.78
N GLY A 111 12.48 -18.67 -5.85
CA GLY A 111 12.12 -20.08 -5.94
C GLY A 111 10.69 -20.36 -6.40
N ASN A 112 9.88 -19.34 -6.74
CA ASN A 112 8.53 -19.49 -7.28
C ASN A 112 8.41 -19.01 -8.75
N GLU A 113 9.51 -18.67 -9.39
CA GLU A 113 9.55 -18.17 -10.78
C GLU A 113 8.94 -19.18 -11.75
N TYR A 114 9.09 -20.47 -11.49
CA TYR A 114 8.54 -21.56 -12.31
C TYR A 114 7.00 -21.58 -12.40
N MET A 115 6.31 -20.79 -11.59
CA MET A 115 4.85 -20.73 -11.59
C MET A 115 4.27 -19.84 -12.69
N VAL A 116 5.10 -19.04 -13.36
CA VAL A 116 4.73 -18.12 -14.42
C VAL A 116 5.68 -18.29 -15.59
N ASP A 117 5.26 -17.87 -16.78
CA ASP A 117 6.08 -17.92 -17.99
C ASP A 117 7.09 -16.76 -18.02
N TYR A 118 6.71 -15.62 -17.43
CA TYR A 118 7.53 -14.40 -17.38
C TYR A 118 7.54 -13.83 -15.98
N SER A 119 8.72 -13.62 -15.40
CA SER A 119 8.91 -12.92 -14.14
C SER A 119 9.97 -11.85 -14.29
N TYR A 120 9.78 -10.71 -13.63
CA TYR A 120 10.78 -9.64 -13.74
C TYR A 120 11.78 -9.66 -12.58
N LYS A 121 11.32 -9.38 -11.35
CA LYS A 121 12.23 -9.14 -10.23
C LYS A 121 12.01 -10.13 -9.09
N PRO A 122 13.01 -10.97 -8.75
CA PRO A 122 12.93 -11.79 -7.55
C PRO A 122 12.94 -10.90 -6.31
N MET A 123 11.98 -11.12 -5.41
CA MET A 123 11.81 -10.30 -4.22
C MET A 123 11.49 -11.14 -2.99
N ALA A 124 12.39 -11.10 -2.00
CA ALA A 124 12.22 -11.79 -0.73
C ALA A 124 11.14 -11.13 0.15
N THR A 125 10.73 -11.82 1.21
CA THR A 125 9.87 -11.28 2.27
C THR A 125 10.71 -10.89 3.49
N PRO A 126 10.27 -9.94 4.34
CA PRO A 126 9.04 -9.15 4.25
C PRO A 126 9.11 -8.04 3.20
N ARG A 127 8.04 -7.91 2.41
CA ARG A 127 7.91 -6.88 1.37
C ARG A 127 6.57 -6.17 1.47
N ILE A 128 6.58 -4.88 1.14
CA ILE A 128 5.42 -3.99 1.19
C ILE A 128 5.34 -3.23 -0.14
N PHE A 129 4.15 -3.04 -0.63
CA PHE A 129 3.86 -2.27 -1.84
C PHE A 129 3.05 -1.03 -1.50
N GLU A 130 3.37 0.12 -2.09
CA GLU A 130 2.65 1.38 -1.83
C GLU A 130 1.14 1.22 -1.99
N TRP A 131 0.68 0.50 -3.02
CA TRP A 131 -0.74 0.27 -3.31
C TRP A 131 -1.46 -0.66 -2.31
N ASN A 132 -0.72 -1.33 -1.44
CA ASN A 132 -1.27 -2.27 -0.46
C ASN A 132 -0.84 -1.99 0.98
N VAL A 133 -0.13 -0.89 1.24
CA VAL A 133 0.47 -0.62 2.55
C VAL A 133 -0.54 -0.60 3.69
N PHE A 134 -1.77 -0.11 3.46
CA PHE A 134 -2.84 -0.05 4.47
C PHE A 134 -3.79 -1.26 4.46
N HIS A 135 -3.48 -2.28 3.64
CA HIS A 135 -4.37 -3.42 3.40
C HIS A 135 -3.67 -4.78 3.56
N GLY A 136 -2.38 -4.78 3.92
CA GLY A 136 -1.57 -5.97 4.03
C GLY A 136 -1.49 -6.55 5.45
N TYR A 137 -1.08 -7.80 5.55
CA TYR A 137 -0.97 -8.54 6.83
C TYR A 137 0.03 -7.91 7.82
N TRP A 138 1.00 -7.14 7.35
CA TRP A 138 1.99 -6.45 8.21
C TRP A 138 1.36 -5.39 9.12
N ALA A 139 0.15 -4.90 8.81
CA ALA A 139 -0.54 -3.91 9.63
C ALA A 139 -0.77 -4.41 11.07
N ASN A 140 -0.95 -5.72 11.27
CA ASN A 140 -1.11 -6.31 12.60
C ASN A 140 0.18 -6.28 13.44
N ARG A 141 1.30 -5.83 12.86
CA ARG A 141 2.60 -5.58 13.51
C ARG A 141 3.10 -4.14 13.24
N ALA A 142 2.21 -3.25 12.80
CA ALA A 142 2.56 -1.87 12.52
C ALA A 142 2.02 -0.90 13.57
N CYS A 143 2.81 0.17 13.81
CA CYS A 143 2.37 1.39 14.48
C CYS A 143 2.03 2.43 13.41
N LEU A 144 0.90 3.12 13.55
CA LEU A 144 0.51 4.21 12.67
C LEU A 144 0.30 5.49 13.47
N ASP A 145 0.75 6.64 12.93
CA ASP A 145 0.27 7.94 13.41
C ASP A 145 -1.18 8.17 12.96
N ILE A 146 -1.86 9.11 13.56
CA ILE A 146 -3.24 9.49 13.21
C ILE A 146 -3.22 10.71 12.30
N ASP A 147 -2.70 11.85 12.80
CA ASP A 147 -2.64 13.10 12.05
C ASP A 147 -1.59 12.98 10.93
N GLY A 148 -1.97 13.37 9.71
CA GLY A 148 -1.16 13.21 8.52
C GLY A 148 -1.16 11.81 7.91
N VAL A 149 -1.53 10.76 8.65
CA VAL A 149 -1.60 9.38 8.15
C VAL A 149 -3.06 8.93 7.98
N LEU A 150 -3.79 8.69 9.06
CA LEU A 150 -5.19 8.24 8.96
C LEU A 150 -6.14 9.37 8.55
N CYS A 151 -5.85 10.59 8.96
CA CYS A 151 -6.57 11.79 8.56
C CYS A 151 -5.59 12.90 8.18
N ARG A 152 -6.12 13.99 7.61
CA ARG A 152 -5.31 15.20 7.38
C ARG A 152 -4.76 15.77 8.68
N ASP A 153 -3.67 16.52 8.60
CA ASP A 153 -3.19 17.33 9.71
C ASP A 153 -4.14 18.50 10.03
N PRO A 154 -4.18 18.97 11.30
CA PRO A 154 -4.83 20.22 11.61
C PRO A 154 -4.05 21.40 11.02
N VAL A 155 -4.75 22.34 10.37
CA VAL A 155 -4.12 23.60 9.97
C VAL A 155 -3.88 24.50 11.19
N GLY A 156 -2.98 25.49 11.06
CA GLY A 156 -2.50 26.27 12.21
C GLY A 156 -3.60 26.86 13.10
N TRP A 157 -4.69 27.36 12.51
CA TRP A 157 -5.80 27.96 13.23
C TRP A 157 -6.76 26.94 13.90
N GLU A 158 -6.75 25.67 13.44
CA GLU A 158 -7.49 24.57 14.08
C GLU A 158 -6.77 24.01 15.31
N ASN A 159 -5.46 24.21 15.40
CA ASN A 159 -4.62 23.66 16.45
C ASN A 159 -4.50 24.59 17.65
N ASP A 160 -5.65 25.09 18.14
CA ASP A 160 -5.74 26.04 19.25
C ASP A 160 -5.76 25.37 20.64
N ASP A 161 -5.74 24.02 20.69
CA ASP A 161 -5.91 23.21 21.91
C ASP A 161 -7.24 23.51 22.66
N GLY A 162 -8.27 23.93 21.91
CA GLY A 162 -9.58 24.35 22.39
C GLY A 162 -10.70 23.99 21.43
N PRO A 163 -11.75 24.83 21.33
CA PRO A 163 -12.95 24.49 20.55
C PRO A 163 -12.71 24.20 19.08
N LYS A 164 -11.76 24.89 18.45
CA LYS A 164 -11.45 24.66 17.03
C LYS A 164 -10.76 23.30 16.84
N TYR A 165 -9.84 22.95 17.74
CA TYR A 165 -9.21 21.64 17.71
C TYR A 165 -10.22 20.51 17.97
N GLU A 166 -11.19 20.72 18.87
CA GLU A 166 -12.27 19.75 19.09
C GLU A 166 -13.15 19.54 17.86
N VAL A 167 -13.43 20.60 17.09
CA VAL A 167 -14.14 20.49 15.81
C VAL A 167 -13.29 19.67 14.85
N PHE A 168 -12.00 20.00 14.68
CA PHE A 168 -11.07 19.24 13.86
C PHE A 168 -11.09 17.75 14.21
N LEU A 169 -10.96 17.39 15.48
CA LEU A 169 -10.94 15.99 15.93
C LEU A 169 -12.21 15.21 15.53
N LYS A 170 -13.35 15.90 15.40
CA LYS A 170 -14.63 15.30 15.00
C LYS A 170 -14.80 15.21 13.49
N THR A 171 -14.21 16.13 12.73
CA THR A 171 -14.50 16.38 11.31
C THR A 171 -13.29 16.18 10.40
N ALA A 172 -12.14 15.78 10.94
CA ALA A 172 -10.92 15.57 10.16
C ALA A 172 -11.18 14.63 8.97
N THR A 173 -10.86 15.09 7.77
CA THR A 173 -11.03 14.29 6.55
C THR A 173 -10.12 13.07 6.58
N PRO A 174 -10.64 11.85 6.37
CA PRO A 174 -9.82 10.65 6.31
C PRO A 174 -8.86 10.69 5.10
N ARG A 175 -7.68 10.11 5.27
CA ARG A 175 -6.67 9.90 4.20
C ARG A 175 -6.54 8.41 3.90
N PHE A 176 -5.80 7.70 4.73
CA PHE A 176 -5.50 6.29 4.55
C PHE A 176 -6.16 5.46 5.64
N ILE A 177 -7.31 4.87 5.34
CA ILE A 177 -8.03 4.03 6.29
C ILE A 177 -7.63 2.57 6.07
N PRO A 178 -7.00 1.91 7.07
CA PRO A 178 -6.65 0.50 6.98
C PRO A 178 -7.90 -0.37 6.84
N SER A 179 -7.86 -1.37 5.95
CA SER A 179 -8.94 -2.37 5.84
C SER A 179 -8.71 -3.60 6.72
N VAL A 180 -7.64 -3.59 7.49
CA VAL A 180 -7.24 -4.67 8.39
C VAL A 180 -6.86 -4.10 9.74
N LYS A 181 -6.87 -4.93 10.78
CA LYS A 181 -6.49 -4.51 12.13
C LYS A 181 -5.03 -4.09 12.18
N VAL A 182 -4.75 -2.89 12.73
CA VAL A 182 -3.40 -2.41 13.00
C VAL A 182 -2.98 -2.72 14.45
N ALA A 183 -1.69 -2.96 14.68
CA ALA A 183 -1.23 -3.31 16.03
C ALA A 183 -1.41 -2.16 17.01
N ALA A 184 -0.99 -0.94 16.63
CA ALA A 184 -1.12 0.24 17.48
C ALA A 184 -1.29 1.53 16.67
N LEU A 185 -2.08 2.43 17.21
CA LEU A 185 -2.12 3.84 16.83
C LEU A 185 -1.30 4.63 17.85
N VAL A 186 -0.29 5.36 17.37
CA VAL A 186 0.66 6.09 18.23
C VAL A 186 0.68 7.55 17.82
N THR A 187 -0.02 8.37 18.57
CA THR A 187 -0.26 9.77 18.21
C THR A 187 0.25 10.76 19.27
N ASN A 188 0.51 11.99 18.82
CA ASN A 188 0.79 13.13 19.70
C ASN A 188 -0.47 13.91 20.13
N ARG A 189 -1.67 13.43 19.77
CA ARG A 189 -2.92 13.92 20.36
C ARG A 189 -2.88 13.70 21.86
N LEU A 190 -3.34 14.70 22.64
CA LEU A 190 -3.34 14.63 24.09
C LEU A 190 -4.37 13.60 24.59
N GLU A 191 -4.04 12.91 25.68
CA GLU A 191 -4.90 11.89 26.29
C GLU A 191 -6.31 12.42 26.61
N ARG A 192 -6.45 13.70 26.99
CA ARG A 192 -7.75 14.33 27.25
C ARG A 192 -8.71 14.33 26.06
N TYR A 193 -8.19 14.16 24.82
CA TYR A 193 -8.97 14.08 23.60
C TYR A 193 -9.25 12.63 23.16
N ARG A 194 -9.01 11.65 24.03
CA ARG A 194 -9.29 10.23 23.73
C ARG A 194 -10.73 9.99 23.28
N PRO A 195 -11.77 10.51 23.97
CA PRO A 195 -13.16 10.26 23.58
C PRO A 195 -13.48 10.75 22.17
N GLN A 196 -12.97 11.91 21.76
CA GLN A 196 -13.17 12.47 20.42
C GLN A 196 -12.42 11.65 19.38
N THR A 197 -11.17 11.27 19.67
CA THR A 197 -10.32 10.46 18.79
C THR A 197 -10.93 9.08 18.55
N GLU A 198 -11.36 8.38 19.61
CA GLU A 198 -12.01 7.07 19.51
C GLU A 198 -13.34 7.12 18.75
N ARG A 199 -14.10 8.23 18.90
CA ARG A 199 -15.33 8.43 18.14
C ARG A 199 -15.03 8.53 16.65
N TRP A 200 -14.02 9.31 16.27
CA TRP A 200 -13.57 9.43 14.88
C TRP A 200 -13.10 8.08 14.33
N LEU A 201 -12.28 7.34 15.06
CA LEU A 201 -11.82 6.00 14.66
C LEU A 201 -12.97 5.03 14.43
N ARG A 202 -13.98 5.03 15.31
CA ARG A 202 -15.20 4.22 15.12
C ARG A 202 -16.02 4.64 13.91
N GLN A 203 -16.15 5.95 13.66
CA GLN A 203 -16.89 6.49 12.52
C GLN A 203 -16.32 5.98 11.19
N TYR A 204 -15.01 5.81 11.10
CA TYR A 204 -14.32 5.33 9.90
C TYR A 204 -13.93 3.84 9.95
N ASN A 205 -14.48 3.09 10.90
CA ASN A 205 -14.25 1.65 11.04
C ASN A 205 -12.77 1.26 11.14
N VAL A 206 -11.93 2.08 11.80
CA VAL A 206 -10.53 1.75 12.03
C VAL A 206 -10.43 0.71 13.14
N ASP A 207 -9.98 -0.50 12.79
CA ASP A 207 -9.69 -1.56 13.77
C ASP A 207 -8.23 -1.48 14.23
N TYR A 208 -8.02 -1.47 15.56
CA TYR A 208 -6.68 -1.34 16.15
C TYR A 208 -6.57 -2.13 17.46
N GLY A 209 -5.33 -2.53 17.79
CA GLY A 209 -5.03 -3.20 19.05
C GLY A 209 -4.88 -2.24 20.22
N LYS A 210 -4.07 -1.21 20.05
CA LYS A 210 -3.79 -0.21 21.10
C LYS A 210 -3.92 1.21 20.55
N LEU A 211 -4.44 2.14 21.35
CA LEU A 211 -4.39 3.58 21.09
C LEU A 211 -3.49 4.23 22.13
N ILE A 212 -2.34 4.74 21.72
CA ILE A 212 -1.32 5.34 22.59
C ILE A 212 -1.25 6.83 22.29
N MET A 213 -1.79 7.64 23.22
CA MET A 213 -1.90 9.08 23.11
C MET A 213 -0.88 9.80 23.99
N HIS A 214 -0.68 11.09 23.80
CA HIS A 214 0.32 11.86 24.53
C HIS A 214 -0.20 12.22 25.95
N PRO A 215 0.57 11.93 27.04
CA PRO A 215 0.10 12.10 28.40
C PRO A 215 0.12 13.55 28.92
N ALA A 216 0.72 14.49 28.19
CA ALA A 216 0.74 15.90 28.59
C ALA A 216 -0.68 16.45 28.78
N ARG A 217 -0.81 17.40 29.71
CA ARG A 217 -2.11 18.02 30.06
C ARG A 217 -2.52 19.13 29.10
N SER A 218 -1.53 19.76 28.40
CA SER A 218 -1.77 20.83 27.45
C SER A 218 -0.81 20.77 26.24
N LYS A 219 -1.15 21.52 25.19
CA LYS A 219 -0.30 21.71 24.03
C LYS A 219 1.05 22.33 24.38
N GLU A 220 1.04 23.32 25.27
CA GLU A 220 2.26 24.01 25.74
C GLU A 220 3.19 23.04 26.47
N GLU A 221 2.66 22.18 27.34
CA GLU A 221 3.42 21.13 28.00
C GLU A 221 4.01 20.14 26.98
N ARG A 222 3.21 19.68 26.02
CA ARG A 222 3.67 18.79 24.94
C ARG A 222 4.77 19.43 24.09
N ILE A 223 4.61 20.72 23.70
CA ILE A 223 5.60 21.44 22.90
C ILE A 223 6.89 21.63 23.72
N ARG A 224 6.77 21.99 24.98
CA ARG A 224 7.93 22.17 25.88
C ARG A 224 8.71 20.87 26.08
N ALA A 225 8.02 19.73 26.12
CA ALA A 225 8.66 18.43 26.18
C ALA A 225 9.50 18.13 24.93
N GLY A 226 9.15 18.67 23.75
CA GLY A 226 9.94 18.60 22.51
C GLY A 226 10.25 17.19 22.01
N ASN A 227 9.55 16.18 22.50
CA ASN A 227 9.91 14.77 22.38
C ASN A 227 8.99 13.93 21.47
N HIS A 228 8.28 14.56 20.54
CA HIS A 228 7.26 13.90 19.71
C HIS A 228 7.77 12.63 19.03
N ALA A 229 8.86 12.75 18.27
CA ALA A 229 9.46 11.61 17.58
C ALA A 229 10.17 10.65 18.55
N VAL A 230 10.81 11.19 19.59
CA VAL A 230 11.50 10.39 20.62
C VAL A 230 10.52 9.43 21.31
N ARG A 231 9.38 9.97 21.76
CA ARG A 231 8.34 9.16 22.40
C ARG A 231 7.79 8.07 21.47
N LYS A 232 7.52 8.40 20.21
CA LYS A 232 7.08 7.42 19.20
C LYS A 232 8.15 6.33 19.00
N ALA A 233 9.42 6.73 18.95
CA ALA A 233 10.52 5.79 18.81
C ALA A 233 10.64 4.83 20.01
N GLU A 234 10.48 5.33 21.25
CA GLU A 234 10.54 4.47 22.43
C GLU A 234 9.40 3.42 22.44
N ILE A 235 8.19 3.80 22.03
CA ILE A 235 7.07 2.88 21.89
C ILE A 235 7.38 1.84 20.77
N TYR A 236 7.94 2.30 19.67
CA TYR A 236 8.22 1.47 18.51
C TYR A 236 9.39 0.48 18.72
N LYS A 237 10.24 0.68 19.73
CA LYS A 237 11.29 -0.28 20.12
C LYS A 237 10.75 -1.64 20.55
N ASP A 238 9.48 -1.71 20.98
CA ASP A 238 8.83 -2.98 21.30
C ASP A 238 8.98 -3.96 20.11
N PRO A 239 9.53 -5.17 20.33
CA PRO A 239 9.75 -6.15 19.26
C PRO A 239 8.46 -6.66 18.60
N ALA A 240 7.30 -6.44 19.21
CA ALA A 240 6.00 -6.76 18.62
C ALA A 240 5.70 -5.91 17.36
N TYR A 241 6.36 -4.76 17.20
CA TYR A 241 6.15 -3.87 16.06
C TYR A 241 7.30 -3.99 15.05
N GLU A 242 6.98 -4.10 13.77
CA GLU A 242 7.94 -4.26 12.68
C GLU A 242 7.98 -3.10 11.69
N LEU A 243 6.93 -2.27 11.67
CA LEU A 243 6.80 -1.09 10.81
C LEU A 243 6.22 0.07 11.61
N PHE A 244 6.70 1.29 11.37
CA PHE A 244 6.01 2.51 11.76
C PHE A 244 5.61 3.28 10.49
N ILE A 245 4.39 3.85 10.47
CA ILE A 245 3.92 4.74 9.39
C ILE A 245 3.71 6.13 9.96
N GLU A 246 4.41 7.11 9.39
CA GLU A 246 4.48 8.51 9.82
C GLU A 246 4.34 9.41 8.59
N SER A 247 3.72 10.58 8.73
CA SER A 247 3.63 11.54 7.61
C SER A 247 4.85 12.45 7.54
N SER A 248 5.32 12.94 8.67
CA SER A 248 6.44 13.88 8.73
C SER A 248 7.79 13.21 8.48
N GLU A 249 8.45 13.56 7.38
CA GLU A 249 9.77 13.07 7.02
C GLU A 249 10.79 13.21 8.17
N ARG A 250 10.81 14.39 8.83
CA ARG A 250 11.69 14.64 9.97
C ARG A 250 11.44 13.67 11.13
N GLN A 251 10.15 13.41 11.44
CA GLN A 251 9.81 12.45 12.51
C GLN A 251 10.13 11.03 12.06
N ALA A 252 9.82 10.63 10.83
CA ALA A 252 10.11 9.32 10.28
C ALA A 252 11.61 8.98 10.37
N LYS A 253 12.48 9.88 9.92
CA LYS A 253 13.94 9.74 10.05
C LYS A 253 14.40 9.61 11.51
N THR A 254 13.85 10.41 12.41
CA THR A 254 14.21 10.38 13.83
C THR A 254 13.76 9.07 14.48
N ILE A 255 12.51 8.65 14.23
CA ILE A 255 11.94 7.41 14.77
C ILE A 255 12.75 6.20 14.29
N SER A 256 13.02 6.13 12.98
CA SER A 256 13.79 5.05 12.38
C SER A 256 15.20 4.94 12.98
N LYS A 257 15.92 6.06 13.05
CA LYS A 257 17.27 6.12 13.63
C LYS A 257 17.30 5.66 15.08
N MET A 258 16.35 6.10 15.91
CA MET A 258 16.30 5.79 17.33
C MET A 258 15.83 4.37 17.62
N ALA A 259 14.83 3.89 16.89
CA ALA A 259 14.30 2.54 17.06
C ALA A 259 15.17 1.49 16.35
N ARG A 260 16.01 1.89 15.37
CA ARG A 260 16.77 1.01 14.46
C ARG A 260 15.85 0.04 13.73
N LYS A 261 14.72 0.54 13.25
CA LYS A 261 13.68 -0.22 12.57
C LYS A 261 13.10 0.59 11.41
N PRO A 262 12.48 -0.06 10.42
CA PRO A 262 11.91 0.62 9.25
C PRO A 262 10.75 1.55 9.61
N VAL A 263 10.74 2.73 9.01
CA VAL A 263 9.65 3.71 9.11
C VAL A 263 9.28 4.18 7.71
N LEU A 264 8.03 3.96 7.32
CA LEU A 264 7.50 4.48 6.07
C LEU A 264 6.97 5.90 6.29
N CYS A 265 7.42 6.83 5.47
CA CYS A 265 6.90 8.19 5.42
C CYS A 265 5.88 8.33 4.29
N THR A 266 4.64 8.72 4.63
CA THR A 266 3.58 8.86 3.63
C THR A 266 3.68 10.13 2.79
N ASP A 267 4.39 11.16 3.26
CA ASP A 267 4.54 12.42 2.50
C ASP A 267 5.66 12.33 1.46
N THR A 268 6.68 11.48 1.70
CA THR A 268 7.78 11.26 0.74
C THR A 268 7.65 9.92 -0.01
N ASN A 269 6.78 9.02 0.43
CA ASN A 269 6.68 7.63 -0.04
C ASN A 269 8.00 6.85 0.07
N GLU A 270 8.81 7.17 1.08
CA GLU A 270 10.10 6.54 1.32
C GLU A 270 10.11 5.69 2.59
N LEU A 271 10.82 4.56 2.54
CA LEU A 271 11.10 3.71 3.69
C LEU A 271 12.48 4.06 4.27
N TYR A 272 12.53 4.58 5.49
CA TYR A 272 13.77 4.87 6.22
C TYR A 272 14.18 3.69 7.09
N GLY A 273 15.47 3.31 7.06
CA GLY A 273 16.05 2.28 7.93
C GLY A 273 15.60 0.85 7.62
N GLY A 274 15.32 0.57 6.36
CA GLY A 274 14.98 -0.77 5.85
C GLY A 274 16.19 -1.63 5.60
#